data_9d8577c6512048a9590b0a6e04961071
#
_entry.id   9d8577c6512048a9590b0a6e04961071
#
_cell.length_a   1.000
_cell.length_b   1.000
_cell.length_c   1.000
_cell.angle_alpha   90.00
_cell.angle_beta   90.00
_cell.angle_gamma   90.00
#
_symmetry.space_group_name_H-M   'P 1'
#
loop_
_entity.id
_entity.type
_entity.pdbx_description
1 polymer ?
#
loop_
_entity_poly.entity_id
_entity_poly.type
_entity_poly.pdbx_seq_one_letter_code
_entity_poly.pdbx_strand_id
1 'polypeptide(L)'
;MSVDNVSVIQGIYEAFGSGDIPAAIGAMSPDIVWNEADDFPYADRNPYVGPQAILEGVFGRIGSEWDGFGANVEEVLDAGDTVVALGRYGGICKATGRSQDTQFVHVWRLRDGKAVGFQQYANTLHVARVIGQA
;
A
#
# COMPACT_ATOMS: atom_id res chain seq x y z
N MET A 1 2.90 26.44 -10.04
CA MET A 1 2.87 25.17 -10.74
C MET A 1 2.77 24.03 -9.75
N SER A 2 1.76 23.24 -9.87
CA SER A 2 1.60 22.10 -8.97
C SER A 2 2.56 20.98 -9.33
N VAL A 3 3.00 20.23 -8.33
CA VAL A 3 3.72 19.00 -8.53
C VAL A 3 2.75 18.01 -9.19
N ASP A 4 3.27 17.19 -10.09
CA ASP A 4 2.48 16.13 -10.69
C ASP A 4 2.27 15.02 -9.64
N ASN A 5 1.14 15.04 -8.98
CA ASN A 5 0.81 14.08 -7.93
C ASN A 5 0.76 12.65 -8.43
N VAL A 6 0.34 12.44 -9.67
CA VAL A 6 0.36 11.10 -10.27
C VAL A 6 1.78 10.57 -10.34
N SER A 7 2.73 11.40 -10.78
CA SER A 7 4.14 10.99 -10.83
C SER A 7 4.72 10.66 -9.47
N VAL A 8 4.33 11.41 -8.42
CA VAL A 8 4.77 11.12 -7.05
C VAL A 8 4.29 9.73 -6.64
N ILE A 9 3.03 9.42 -6.86
CA ILE A 9 2.47 8.12 -6.49
C ILE A 9 3.05 6.98 -7.33
N GLN A 10 3.22 7.19 -8.64
CA GLN A 10 3.89 6.19 -9.49
C GLN A 10 5.30 5.91 -9.00
N GLY A 11 6.01 6.95 -8.56
CA GLY A 11 7.35 6.80 -7.97
C GLY A 11 7.36 5.95 -6.70
N ILE A 12 6.32 6.06 -5.86
CA ILE A 12 6.19 5.22 -4.65
C ILE A 12 6.04 3.75 -5.05
N TYR A 13 5.19 3.43 -6.02
CA TYR A 13 5.00 2.05 -6.47
C TYR A 13 6.26 1.48 -7.13
N GLU A 14 6.96 2.28 -7.93
CA GLU A 14 8.23 1.86 -8.54
C GLU A 14 9.27 1.56 -7.47
N ALA A 15 9.39 2.42 -6.47
CA ALA A 15 10.32 2.23 -5.36
C ALA A 15 9.99 0.97 -4.58
N PHE A 16 8.72 0.76 -4.28
CA PHE A 16 8.26 -0.45 -3.59
C PHE A 16 8.58 -1.71 -4.40
N GLY A 17 8.31 -1.68 -5.70
CA GLY A 17 8.56 -2.81 -6.60
C GLY A 17 10.03 -3.14 -6.79
N SER A 18 10.92 -2.17 -6.66
CA SER A 18 12.37 -2.37 -6.75
C SER A 18 13.04 -2.64 -5.40
N GLY A 19 12.26 -2.65 -4.32
CA GLY A 19 12.78 -2.85 -2.97
C GLY A 19 13.45 -1.62 -2.37
N ASP A 20 13.27 -0.45 -3.00
CA ASP A 20 13.83 0.82 -2.50
C ASP A 20 12.86 1.46 -1.50
N ILE A 21 12.76 0.85 -0.34
CA ILE A 21 11.85 1.30 0.71
C ILE A 21 12.17 2.72 1.18
N PRO A 22 13.45 3.15 1.35
CA PRO A 22 13.74 4.54 1.68
C PRO A 22 13.16 5.55 0.70
N ALA A 23 13.17 5.26 -0.61
CA ALA A 23 12.59 6.17 -1.60
C ALA A 23 11.07 6.23 -1.48
N ALA A 24 10.40 5.10 -1.22
CA ALA A 24 8.96 5.09 -0.99
C ALA A 24 8.59 5.92 0.25
N ILE A 25 9.29 5.73 1.35
CA ILE A 25 9.08 6.46 2.60
C ILE A 25 9.38 7.96 2.41
N GLY A 26 10.41 8.29 1.64
CA GLY A 26 10.83 9.68 1.38
C GLY A 26 9.77 10.52 0.67
N ALA A 27 8.83 9.90 -0.04
CA ALA A 27 7.71 10.59 -0.68
C ALA A 27 6.52 10.81 0.25
N MET A 28 6.60 10.35 1.49
CA MET A 28 5.53 10.49 2.48
C MET A 28 5.82 11.65 3.42
N SER A 29 4.75 12.38 3.78
CA SER A 29 4.83 13.42 4.80
C SER A 29 5.12 12.80 6.16
N PRO A 30 5.86 13.51 7.06
CA PRO A 30 6.03 13.03 8.43
C PRO A 30 4.71 12.79 9.18
N ASP A 31 3.64 13.46 8.74
CA ASP A 31 2.32 13.39 9.37
C ASP A 31 1.36 12.44 8.65
N ILE A 32 1.82 11.68 7.68
CA ILE A 32 0.95 10.82 6.89
C ILE A 32 0.06 9.95 7.78
N VAL A 33 -1.21 9.84 7.44
CA VAL A 33 -2.16 8.92 8.08
C VAL A 33 -2.51 7.82 7.08
N TRP A 34 -2.24 6.59 7.48
CA TRP A 34 -2.36 5.42 6.63
C TRP A 34 -3.37 4.46 7.24
N ASN A 35 -4.37 4.09 6.45
CA ASN A 35 -5.39 3.14 6.88
C ASN A 35 -5.44 1.95 5.93
N GLU A 36 -5.31 0.76 6.48
CA GLU A 36 -5.60 -0.47 5.76
C GLU A 36 -7.10 -0.72 5.74
N ALA A 37 -7.59 -1.49 4.78
CA ALA A 37 -8.99 -1.85 4.69
C ALA A 37 -9.44 -2.62 5.93
N ASP A 38 -10.69 -2.42 6.34
CA ASP A 38 -11.28 -3.22 7.41
C ASP A 38 -11.13 -4.71 7.09
N ASP A 39 -10.79 -5.49 8.10
CA ASP A 39 -10.56 -6.94 8.00
C ASP A 39 -9.32 -7.36 7.20
N PHE A 40 -8.55 -6.42 6.69
CA PHE A 40 -7.24 -6.74 6.13
C PHE A 40 -6.27 -7.11 7.27
N PRO A 41 -5.33 -8.05 7.07
CA PRO A 41 -4.47 -8.52 8.17
C PRO A 41 -3.73 -7.42 8.93
N TYR A 42 -3.38 -6.34 8.24
CA TYR A 42 -2.61 -5.25 8.84
C TYR A 42 -3.46 -4.07 9.30
N ALA A 43 -4.81 -4.21 9.28
CA ALA A 43 -5.70 -3.20 9.82
C ALA A 43 -5.71 -3.15 11.36
N ASP A 44 -5.05 -4.10 12.00
CA ASP A 44 -5.02 -4.26 13.45
C ASP A 44 -4.38 -3.07 14.19
N ARG A 45 -3.58 -2.27 13.48
CA ARG A 45 -2.90 -1.09 14.05
C ARG A 45 -3.38 0.23 13.46
N ASN A 46 -4.49 0.20 12.71
CA ASN A 46 -5.05 1.44 12.14
C ASN A 46 -5.40 2.46 13.23
N PRO A 47 -5.23 3.77 12.98
CA PRO A 47 -4.46 4.33 11.87
C PRO A 47 -2.96 4.29 12.15
N TYR A 48 -2.17 4.14 11.09
CA TYR A 48 -0.72 4.29 11.17
C TYR A 48 -0.40 5.76 10.94
N VAL A 49 0.31 6.38 11.86
CA VAL A 49 0.67 7.79 11.76
C VAL A 49 2.17 7.91 11.61
N GLY A 50 2.59 8.49 10.50
CA GLY A 50 4.00 8.70 10.17
C GLY A 50 4.64 7.53 9.45
N PRO A 51 5.70 7.81 8.68
CA PRO A 51 6.37 6.79 7.86
C PRO A 51 6.95 5.62 8.66
N GLN A 52 7.44 5.87 9.87
CA GLN A 52 8.04 4.81 10.68
C GLN A 52 7.03 3.76 11.11
N ALA A 53 5.83 4.18 11.48
CA ALA A 53 4.75 3.26 11.84
C ALA A 53 4.36 2.37 10.64
N ILE A 54 4.32 2.97 9.45
CA ILE A 54 4.00 2.25 8.20
C ILE A 54 5.11 1.24 7.89
N LEU A 55 6.37 1.66 8.02
CA LEU A 55 7.52 0.79 7.78
C LEU A 55 7.47 -0.45 8.69
N GLU A 56 7.25 -0.25 9.98
CA GLU A 56 7.24 -1.35 10.95
C GLU A 56 5.98 -2.20 10.87
N GLY A 57 4.83 -1.55 10.72
CA GLY A 57 3.54 -2.23 10.83
C GLY A 57 3.02 -2.80 9.54
N VAL A 58 3.42 -2.27 8.39
CA VAL A 58 2.95 -2.71 7.07
C VAL A 58 4.08 -3.34 6.27
N PHE A 59 5.05 -2.55 5.86
CA PHE A 59 6.10 -3.02 4.94
C PHE A 59 6.97 -4.11 5.56
N GLY A 60 7.31 -3.99 6.83
CA GLY A 60 8.11 -4.99 7.54
C GLY A 60 7.37 -6.33 7.64
N ARG A 61 6.08 -6.31 7.94
CA ARG A 61 5.27 -7.53 8.01
C ARG A 61 5.07 -8.16 6.63
N ILE A 62 4.84 -7.35 5.60
CA ILE A 62 4.77 -7.83 4.21
C ILE A 62 6.05 -8.58 3.87
N GLY A 63 7.21 -7.98 4.14
CA GLY A 63 8.49 -8.59 3.80
C GLY A 63 8.76 -9.90 4.54
N SER A 64 8.29 -10.04 5.78
CA SER A 64 8.53 -11.26 6.58
C SER A 64 7.48 -12.34 6.35
N GLU A 65 6.27 -12.01 5.92
CA GLU A 65 5.14 -12.94 5.85
C GLU A 65 4.82 -13.43 4.43
N TRP A 66 5.34 -12.73 3.42
CA TRP A 66 5.03 -13.02 2.02
C TRP A 66 6.29 -13.18 1.19
N ASP A 67 6.27 -14.10 0.24
CA ASP A 67 7.28 -14.21 -0.81
C ASP A 67 6.74 -13.49 -2.06
N GLY A 68 7.52 -12.56 -2.61
CA GLY A 68 7.20 -11.90 -3.86
C GLY A 68 5.94 -11.04 -3.80
N PHE A 69 5.65 -10.43 -2.64
CA PHE A 69 4.52 -9.52 -2.53
C PHE A 69 4.71 -8.36 -3.50
N GLY A 70 3.72 -8.11 -4.33
CA GLY A 70 3.74 -7.00 -5.26
C GLY A 70 2.38 -6.33 -5.35
N ALA A 71 2.40 -5.01 -5.54
CA ALA A 71 1.23 -4.21 -5.86
C ALA A 71 1.29 -3.90 -7.36
N ASN A 72 0.56 -4.66 -8.16
CA ASN A 72 0.53 -4.49 -9.60
C ASN A 72 -0.55 -3.48 -9.96
N VAL A 73 -0.16 -2.23 -10.17
CA VAL A 73 -1.07 -1.13 -10.50
C VAL A 73 -1.46 -1.22 -11.98
N GLU A 74 -2.75 -1.29 -12.23
CA GLU A 74 -3.31 -1.40 -13.58
C GLU A 74 -3.80 -0.07 -14.11
N GLU A 75 -4.24 0.83 -13.21
CA GLU A 75 -4.81 2.12 -13.60
C GLU A 75 -4.56 3.14 -12.50
N VAL A 76 -4.21 4.36 -12.90
CA VAL A 76 -4.04 5.49 -11.98
C VAL A 76 -4.94 6.63 -12.44
N LEU A 77 -5.76 7.14 -11.52
CA LEU A 77 -6.68 8.23 -11.79
C LEU A 77 -6.20 9.49 -11.07
N ASP A 78 -6.15 10.59 -11.83
CA ASP A 78 -5.77 11.90 -11.32
C ASP A 78 -7.02 12.65 -10.88
N ALA A 79 -7.15 12.91 -9.58
CA ALA A 79 -8.24 13.68 -9.01
C ALA A 79 -7.70 14.92 -8.25
N GLY A 80 -6.65 15.54 -8.76
CA GLY A 80 -6.05 16.74 -8.17
C GLY A 80 -5.20 16.42 -6.96
N ASP A 81 -5.64 16.78 -5.77
CA ASP A 81 -4.96 16.47 -4.51
C ASP A 81 -5.10 15.01 -4.11
N THR A 82 -5.86 14.25 -4.86
CA THR A 82 -6.15 12.85 -4.61
C THR A 82 -5.74 12.04 -5.84
N VAL A 83 -5.03 10.94 -5.62
CA VAL A 83 -4.68 10.00 -6.68
C VAL A 83 -5.25 8.64 -6.31
N VAL A 84 -5.94 7.99 -7.24
CA VAL A 84 -6.56 6.68 -7.03
C VAL A 84 -5.83 5.67 -7.89
N ALA A 85 -5.33 4.61 -7.27
CA ALA A 85 -4.64 3.53 -7.96
C ALA A 85 -5.46 2.25 -7.84
N LEU A 86 -5.71 1.61 -8.97
CA LEU A 86 -6.44 0.36 -9.05
C LEU A 86 -5.50 -0.74 -9.52
N GLY A 87 -5.58 -1.89 -8.89
CA GLY A 87 -4.69 -2.97 -9.27
C GLY A 87 -4.95 -4.26 -8.51
N ARG A 88 -3.93 -5.10 -8.48
CA ARG A 88 -4.00 -6.40 -7.83
C ARG A 88 -2.70 -6.69 -7.08
N TYR A 89 -2.84 -7.27 -5.88
CA TYR A 89 -1.71 -7.81 -5.14
C TYR A 89 -1.40 -9.21 -5.62
N GLY A 90 -0.11 -9.54 -5.72
CA GLY A 90 0.39 -10.88 -5.89
C GLY A 90 1.26 -11.29 -4.72
N GLY A 91 1.71 -12.52 -4.74
CA GLY A 91 2.62 -13.05 -3.74
C GLY A 91 2.13 -14.34 -3.11
N ILE A 92 3.03 -15.01 -2.40
CA ILE A 92 2.77 -16.29 -1.75
C ILE A 92 2.86 -16.11 -0.24
N CYS A 93 1.81 -16.51 0.48
CA CYS A 93 1.82 -16.51 1.94
C CYS A 93 2.75 -17.60 2.44
N LYS A 94 3.78 -17.23 3.18
CA LYS A 94 4.79 -18.19 3.67
C LYS A 94 4.17 -19.24 4.60
N ALA A 95 3.21 -18.84 5.43
CA ALA A 95 2.60 -19.74 6.40
C ALA A 95 1.75 -20.81 5.77
N THR A 96 1.11 -20.55 4.62
CA THR A 96 0.16 -21.49 3.99
C THR A 96 0.65 -22.04 2.66
N GLY A 97 1.61 -21.37 2.01
CA GLY A 97 2.04 -21.68 0.66
C GLY A 97 1.04 -21.29 -0.43
N ARG A 98 -0.03 -20.57 -0.06
CA ARG A 98 -1.06 -20.16 -1.03
C ARG A 98 -0.69 -18.83 -1.65
N SER A 99 -1.00 -18.65 -2.92
CA SER A 99 -0.79 -17.40 -3.63
C SER A 99 -2.05 -16.54 -3.58
N GLN A 100 -1.84 -15.21 -3.56
CA GLN A 100 -2.95 -14.26 -3.67
C GLN A 100 -3.03 -13.66 -5.06
N ASP A 101 -4.24 -13.29 -5.45
CA ASP A 101 -4.54 -12.41 -6.58
C ASP A 101 -5.67 -11.53 -6.10
N THR A 102 -5.32 -10.43 -5.43
CA THR A 102 -6.27 -9.66 -4.63
C THR A 102 -6.51 -8.31 -5.26
N GLN A 103 -7.75 -8.05 -5.63
CA GLN A 103 -8.16 -6.74 -6.15
C GLN A 103 -8.01 -5.68 -5.07
N PHE A 104 -7.43 -4.53 -5.44
CA PHE A 104 -7.32 -3.41 -4.51
C PHE A 104 -7.61 -2.08 -5.18
N VAL A 105 -7.98 -1.11 -4.34
CA VAL A 105 -8.02 0.31 -4.66
C VAL A 105 -7.26 1.04 -3.57
N HIS A 106 -6.35 1.91 -3.96
CA HIS A 106 -5.64 2.80 -3.04
C HIS A 106 -6.07 4.23 -3.31
N VAL A 107 -6.47 4.94 -2.27
CA VAL A 107 -6.78 6.37 -2.36
C VAL A 107 -5.67 7.12 -1.62
N TRP A 108 -4.90 7.90 -2.36
CA TRP A 108 -3.81 8.71 -1.84
C TRP A 108 -4.24 10.17 -1.76
N ARG A 109 -3.91 10.82 -0.65
CA ARG A 109 -4.08 12.27 -0.49
C ARG A 109 -2.71 12.90 -0.49
N LEU A 110 -2.54 14.01 -1.21
CA LEU A 110 -1.26 14.69 -1.34
C LEU A 110 -1.38 16.16 -1.00
N ARG A 111 -0.29 16.70 -0.49
CA ARG A 111 -0.12 18.14 -0.21
C ARG A 111 1.36 18.48 -0.40
N ASP A 112 1.62 19.54 -1.18
CA ASP A 112 2.99 20.00 -1.44
C ASP A 112 3.92 18.89 -1.95
N GLY A 113 3.41 18.03 -2.81
CA GLY A 113 4.19 16.95 -3.42
C GLY A 113 4.50 15.77 -2.50
N LYS A 114 3.85 15.68 -1.34
CA LYS A 114 4.03 14.58 -0.40
C LYS A 114 2.71 13.89 -0.12
N ALA A 115 2.76 12.57 0.06
CA ALA A 115 1.60 11.81 0.48
C ALA A 115 1.29 12.10 1.95
N VAL A 116 0.09 12.61 2.21
CA VAL A 116 -0.39 12.94 3.56
C VAL A 116 -1.47 11.99 4.05
N GLY A 117 -2.06 11.19 3.16
CA GLY A 117 -3.08 10.21 3.53
C GLY A 117 -3.10 9.04 2.57
N PHE A 118 -3.50 7.90 3.08
CA PHE A 118 -3.64 6.67 2.31
C PHE A 118 -4.79 5.85 2.89
N GLN A 119 -5.67 5.38 2.02
CA GLN A 119 -6.73 4.44 2.36
C GLN A 119 -6.71 3.27 1.39
N GLN A 120 -6.58 2.09 1.93
CA GLN A 120 -6.68 0.85 1.15
C GLN A 120 -8.13 0.35 1.16
N TYR A 121 -8.58 -0.14 0.01
CA TYR A 121 -9.76 -0.99 -0.14
C TYR A 121 -9.32 -2.25 -0.86
N ALA A 122 -9.72 -3.41 -0.40
CA ALA A 122 -9.26 -4.66 -0.98
C ALA A 122 -10.27 -5.78 -0.74
N ASN A 123 -10.14 -6.86 -1.53
CA ASN A 123 -10.93 -8.07 -1.32
C ASN A 123 -10.38 -8.84 -0.11
N THR A 124 -10.84 -8.45 1.08
CA THR A 124 -10.31 -8.97 2.34
C THR A 124 -10.68 -10.42 2.59
N LEU A 125 -11.82 -10.88 2.07
CA LEU A 125 -12.20 -12.28 2.19
C LEU A 125 -11.18 -13.19 1.48
N HIS A 126 -10.75 -12.79 0.28
CA HIS A 126 -9.74 -13.56 -0.45
C HIS A 126 -8.42 -13.64 0.32
N VAL A 127 -7.96 -12.52 0.86
CA VAL A 127 -6.72 -12.49 1.65
C VAL A 127 -6.86 -13.36 2.90
N ALA A 128 -7.99 -13.30 3.59
CA ALA A 128 -8.24 -14.12 4.78
C ALA A 128 -8.17 -15.61 4.44
N ARG A 129 -8.69 -16.02 3.29
CA ARG A 129 -8.60 -17.41 2.82
C ARG A 129 -7.16 -17.80 2.51
N VAL A 130 -6.41 -16.91 1.87
CA VAL A 130 -5.00 -17.19 1.51
C VAL A 130 -4.14 -17.37 2.76
N ILE A 131 -4.36 -16.58 3.80
CA ILE A 131 -3.59 -16.70 5.04
C ILE A 131 -4.15 -17.75 6.01
N GLY A 132 -5.24 -18.40 5.65
CA GLY A 132 -5.79 -19.50 6.44
C GLY A 132 -6.72 -19.07 7.57
N GLN A 133 -7.32 -17.87 7.48
CA GLN A 133 -8.23 -17.32 8.51
C GLN A 133 -9.70 -17.32 8.07
N ALA A 134 -10.00 -17.87 6.93
CA ALA A 134 -11.38 -18.03 6.45
C ALA A 134 -11.54 -19.26 5.59
#